data_ff4f441ffdd28b8cd53da40d02bd177f
#
_entry.id   ff4f441ffdd28b8cd53da40d02bd177f
#
_cell.length_a   1.000
_cell.length_b   1.000
_cell.length_c   1.000
_cell.angle_alpha   90.00
_cell.angle_beta   90.00
_cell.angle_gamma   90.00
#
_symmetry.space_group_name_H-M   'P 1'
#
loop_
_entity.id
_entity.type
_entity.pdbx_description
1 polymer ?
#
loop_
_entity_poly.entity_id
_entity_poly.type
_entity_poly.pdbx_seq_one_letter_code
_entity_poly.pdbx_strand_id
1 'polypeptide(L)'
;MGSLNLRSSDIDAVRRKLMRVTYRDSSARTLEDYPRPSVAVDTAVLTLFESRLSVLLTLTNDAARGGGEEWRLPGTFVHPGETLGDAALRSLREKAGLDGIEGLAPRQLHVFDEPDRDDRGWVMSVAHYDVVPADRLTFTDRVLLVSVGDVPPLKYDHAKIIAFAVEALRAGYRRAPDPARLLESTFTMRRLRHVHEAVLGEQLLPDTFRRAMLPGLEPAGEMFSEGRGRPAELYRRVETPDRDGDRRRGE
;
A
#
# COMPACT_ATOMS: atom_id res chain seq x y z
N MET A 1 32.95 -14.41 47.51
CA MET A 1 33.20 -14.63 46.06
C MET A 1 31.85 -14.72 45.38
N GLY A 2 31.35 -13.61 44.83
CA GLY A 2 30.04 -13.56 44.16
C GLY A 2 30.22 -13.91 42.68
N SER A 3 29.65 -15.03 42.27
CA SER A 3 29.60 -15.44 40.85
C SER A 3 28.59 -14.58 40.11
N LEU A 4 29.01 -13.71 39.20
CA LEU A 4 28.16 -13.00 38.29
C LEU A 4 27.60 -13.96 37.25
N ASN A 5 26.38 -14.41 37.48
CA ASN A 5 25.61 -15.18 36.46
C ASN A 5 25.06 -14.19 35.41
N LEU A 6 25.81 -13.96 34.34
CA LEU A 6 25.31 -13.28 33.16
C LEU A 6 24.22 -14.16 32.50
N ARG A 7 23.05 -13.56 32.22
CA ARG A 7 21.98 -14.27 31.50
C ARG A 7 22.42 -14.51 30.05
N SER A 8 21.94 -15.56 29.42
CA SER A 8 22.27 -15.92 28.02
C SER A 8 21.99 -14.75 27.05
N SER A 9 20.93 -13.98 27.31
CA SER A 9 20.61 -12.74 26.58
C SER A 9 21.70 -11.67 26.64
N ASP A 10 22.41 -11.56 27.78
CA ASP A 10 23.45 -10.56 27.97
C ASP A 10 24.74 -10.99 27.27
N ILE A 11 25.01 -12.30 27.24
CA ILE A 11 26.13 -12.87 26.48
C ILE A 11 25.92 -12.70 24.99
N ASP A 12 24.70 -12.89 24.49
CA ASP A 12 24.37 -12.67 23.06
C ASP A 12 24.37 -11.20 22.66
N ALA A 13 24.00 -10.29 23.55
CA ALA A 13 24.11 -8.85 23.36
C ALA A 13 25.58 -8.39 23.33
N VAL A 14 26.41 -8.92 24.22
CA VAL A 14 27.87 -8.68 24.27
C VAL A 14 28.55 -9.30 23.06
N ARG A 15 28.18 -10.52 22.64
CA ARG A 15 28.68 -11.17 21.42
C ARG A 15 28.33 -10.39 20.17
N ARG A 16 27.08 -9.89 20.05
CA ARG A 16 26.67 -9.01 18.93
C ARG A 16 27.41 -7.70 18.94
N LYS A 17 27.74 -7.15 20.10
CA LYS A 17 28.54 -5.91 20.24
C LYS A 17 30.03 -6.14 19.94
N LEU A 18 30.58 -7.29 20.29
CA LEU A 18 31.99 -7.69 20.00
C LEU A 18 32.19 -8.19 18.56
N MET A 19 31.15 -8.72 17.90
CA MET A 19 31.19 -9.15 16.50
C MET A 19 30.81 -8.07 15.49
N ARG A 20 30.60 -6.82 15.88
CA ARG A 20 30.65 -5.71 14.95
C ARG A 20 32.10 -5.55 14.50
N VAL A 21 32.50 -6.37 13.54
CA VAL A 21 33.61 -6.01 12.65
C VAL A 21 33.23 -4.61 12.15
N THR A 22 33.97 -3.60 12.62
CA THR A 22 33.73 -2.23 12.18
C THR A 22 34.11 -2.18 10.73
N TYR A 23 33.11 -2.38 9.84
CA TYR A 23 33.33 -2.28 8.39
C TYR A 23 33.98 -0.93 8.12
N ARG A 24 35.05 -0.94 7.35
CA ARG A 24 35.70 0.25 6.81
C ARG A 24 35.75 0.11 5.30
N ASP A 25 35.38 1.18 4.61
CA ASP A 25 35.52 1.26 3.17
C ASP A 25 36.98 1.50 2.74
N SER A 26 37.19 1.68 1.43
CA SER A 26 38.51 1.98 0.84
C SER A 26 39.17 3.27 1.34
N SER A 27 38.38 4.18 1.93
CA SER A 27 38.81 5.44 2.55
C SER A 27 38.98 5.34 4.07
N ALA A 28 38.95 4.12 4.63
CA ALA A 28 39.00 3.81 6.05
C ALA A 28 37.83 4.39 6.88
N ARG A 29 36.71 4.78 6.23
CA ARG A 29 35.51 5.31 6.89
C ARG A 29 34.61 4.16 7.33
N THR A 30 33.94 4.36 8.47
CA THR A 30 32.87 3.48 8.96
C THR A 30 31.53 3.94 8.39
N LEU A 31 30.48 3.11 8.53
CA LEU A 31 29.12 3.53 8.15
C LEU A 31 28.61 4.72 8.98
N GLU A 32 29.18 4.98 10.15
CA GLU A 32 28.82 6.10 11.03
C GLU A 32 29.43 7.44 10.55
N ASP A 33 30.47 7.38 9.74
CA ASP A 33 31.13 8.57 9.17
C ASP A 33 30.37 9.17 7.99
N TYR A 34 29.30 8.48 7.49
CA TYR A 34 28.45 8.95 6.41
C TYR A 34 27.18 9.60 6.93
N PRO A 35 26.84 10.82 6.45
CA PRO A 35 25.53 11.40 6.70
C PRO A 35 24.42 10.44 6.28
N ARG A 36 23.34 10.38 7.04
CA ARG A 36 22.22 9.48 6.77
C ARG A 36 20.93 10.28 6.63
N PRO A 37 20.15 10.04 5.57
CA PRO A 37 18.80 10.58 5.51
C PRO A 37 17.93 9.94 6.58
N SER A 38 16.93 10.66 7.04
CA SER A 38 15.78 10.02 7.68
C SER A 38 14.97 9.28 6.61
N VAL A 39 14.58 8.05 6.89
CA VAL A 39 13.78 7.25 5.94
C VAL A 39 12.33 7.24 6.44
N ALA A 40 11.44 7.73 5.60
CA ALA A 40 10.00 7.66 5.80
C ALA A 40 9.37 6.61 4.90
N VAL A 41 8.16 6.17 5.27
CA VAL A 41 7.23 5.47 4.40
C VAL A 41 5.95 6.26 4.32
N ASP A 42 5.39 6.39 3.12
CA ASP A 42 4.08 6.98 2.87
C ASP A 42 3.25 5.97 2.07
N THR A 43 2.00 5.73 2.45
CA THR A 43 1.18 4.67 1.84
C THR A 43 -0.07 5.24 1.22
N ALA A 44 -0.26 5.05 -0.09
CA ALA A 44 -1.51 5.34 -0.77
C ALA A 44 -2.45 4.13 -0.67
N VAL A 45 -3.48 4.23 0.16
CA VAL A 45 -4.56 3.23 0.23
C VAL A 45 -5.65 3.64 -0.75
N LEU A 46 -5.83 2.85 -1.80
CA LEU A 46 -6.83 3.06 -2.83
C LEU A 46 -8.07 2.18 -2.58
N THR A 47 -9.23 2.67 -2.96
CA THR A 47 -10.50 1.95 -2.88
C THR A 47 -11.47 2.40 -3.96
N LEU A 48 -12.53 1.63 -4.20
CA LEU A 48 -13.70 2.10 -4.93
C LEU A 48 -14.77 2.51 -3.91
N PHE A 49 -15.08 3.80 -3.89
CA PHE A 49 -16.13 4.36 -3.05
C PHE A 49 -17.12 5.12 -3.94
N GLU A 50 -18.41 4.85 -3.80
CA GLU A 50 -19.48 5.45 -4.63
C GLU A 50 -19.20 5.36 -6.13
N SER A 51 -18.70 4.21 -6.58
CA SER A 51 -18.31 3.95 -7.99
C SER A 51 -17.18 4.85 -8.52
N ARG A 52 -16.41 5.48 -7.64
CA ARG A 52 -15.24 6.30 -7.99
C ARG A 52 -13.98 5.76 -7.34
N LEU A 53 -12.89 5.76 -8.09
CA LEU A 53 -11.58 5.46 -7.51
C LEU A 53 -11.20 6.58 -6.54
N SER A 54 -10.96 6.19 -5.29
CA SER A 54 -10.70 7.11 -4.19
C SER A 54 -9.44 6.71 -3.44
N VAL A 55 -8.83 7.69 -2.76
CA VAL A 55 -7.67 7.50 -1.90
C VAL A 55 -8.02 7.89 -0.46
N LEU A 56 -7.47 7.15 0.49
CA LEU A 56 -7.59 7.43 1.90
C LEU A 56 -6.55 8.48 2.32
N LEU A 57 -7.03 9.56 2.95
CA LEU A 57 -6.21 10.57 3.59
C LEU A 57 -6.46 10.56 5.11
N THR A 58 -5.45 10.92 5.88
CA THR A 58 -5.53 11.06 7.33
C THR A 58 -5.30 12.50 7.75
N LEU A 59 -6.07 12.96 8.74
CA LEU A 59 -5.93 14.29 9.31
C LEU A 59 -4.75 14.30 10.29
N THR A 60 -3.80 15.16 10.03
CA THR A 60 -2.62 15.37 10.90
C THR A 60 -2.68 16.77 11.48
N ASN A 61 -2.47 16.88 12.79
CA ASN A 61 -2.36 18.17 13.46
C ASN A 61 -0.89 18.52 13.62
N ASP A 62 -0.44 19.59 12.97
CA ASP A 62 0.94 20.09 13.05
C ASP A 62 1.06 21.33 13.97
N ALA A 63 0.17 21.44 14.97
CA ALA A 63 0.12 22.57 15.90
C ALA A 63 1.45 22.85 16.60
N ALA A 64 2.27 21.81 16.85
CA ALA A 64 3.60 21.95 17.44
C ALA A 64 4.57 22.79 16.57
N ARG A 65 4.23 23.03 15.30
CA ARG A 65 5.01 23.80 14.31
C ARG A 65 4.30 25.06 13.84
N GLY A 66 3.24 25.48 14.53
CA GLY A 66 2.41 26.62 14.10
C GLY A 66 1.54 26.33 12.86
N GLY A 67 1.46 25.07 12.44
CA GLY A 67 0.55 24.60 11.38
C GLY A 67 -0.83 24.24 11.93
N GLY A 68 -1.84 24.21 11.05
CA GLY A 68 -3.18 23.72 11.36
C GLY A 68 -3.33 22.23 11.11
N GLU A 69 -4.57 21.80 11.03
CA GLU A 69 -4.93 20.47 10.57
C GLU A 69 -4.72 20.36 9.05
N GLU A 70 -4.09 19.29 8.62
CA GLU A 70 -3.77 19.04 7.22
C GLU A 70 -4.07 17.58 6.84
N TRP A 71 -4.65 17.38 5.67
CA TRP A 71 -4.83 16.07 5.08
C TRP A 71 -3.52 15.57 4.47
N ARG A 72 -3.17 14.32 4.75
CA ARG A 72 -1.94 13.67 4.27
C ARG A 72 -2.17 12.20 4.00
N LEU A 73 -1.29 11.58 3.24
CA LEU A 73 -1.20 10.12 3.23
C LEU A 73 -0.78 9.62 4.62
N PRO A 74 -1.28 8.45 5.06
CA PRO A 74 -0.70 7.77 6.22
C PRO A 74 0.77 7.49 5.95
N GLY A 75 1.65 8.04 6.79
CA GLY A 75 3.09 7.93 6.63
C GLY A 75 3.80 8.05 7.98
N THR A 76 5.00 7.53 8.09
CA THR A 76 5.81 7.54 9.31
C THR A 76 7.30 7.38 9.01
N PHE A 77 8.15 7.71 9.97
CA PHE A 77 9.57 7.37 9.89
C PHE A 77 9.80 5.91 10.29
N VAL A 78 10.77 5.29 9.62
CA VAL A 78 11.20 3.92 9.92
C VAL A 78 12.00 3.91 11.22
N HIS A 79 11.72 2.98 12.12
CA HIS A 79 12.42 2.81 13.39
C HIS A 79 13.58 1.81 13.26
N PRO A 80 14.62 1.90 14.11
CA PRO A 80 15.68 0.92 14.14
C PRO A 80 15.15 -0.51 14.38
N GLY A 81 15.52 -1.43 13.50
CA GLY A 81 15.08 -2.84 13.56
C GLY A 81 13.73 -3.13 12.92
N GLU A 82 13.08 -2.12 12.34
CA GLU A 82 11.81 -2.23 11.63
C GLU A 82 12.07 -2.35 10.11
N THR A 83 11.31 -3.18 9.42
CA THR A 83 11.30 -3.19 7.96
C THR A 83 10.42 -2.07 7.40
N LEU A 84 10.59 -1.72 6.13
CA LEU A 84 9.73 -0.74 5.46
C LEU A 84 8.25 -1.16 5.47
N GLY A 85 7.99 -2.46 5.28
CA GLY A 85 6.64 -3.02 5.34
C GLY A 85 6.03 -2.92 6.73
N ASP A 86 6.82 -3.19 7.79
CA ASP A 86 6.35 -3.06 9.19
C ASP A 86 6.01 -1.60 9.51
N ALA A 87 6.85 -0.65 9.08
CA ALA A 87 6.60 0.78 9.24
C ALA A 87 5.32 1.21 8.51
N ALA A 88 5.12 0.75 7.26
CA ALA A 88 3.91 1.03 6.51
C ALA A 88 2.65 0.50 7.23
N LEU A 89 2.66 -0.77 7.66
CA LEU A 89 1.56 -1.36 8.41
C LEU A 89 1.31 -0.67 9.76
N ARG A 90 2.37 -0.28 10.47
CA ARG A 90 2.24 0.49 11.70
C ARG A 90 1.58 1.84 11.46
N SER A 91 2.00 2.55 10.41
CA SER A 91 1.40 3.83 10.04
C SER A 91 -0.09 3.70 9.70
N LEU A 92 -0.48 2.67 8.97
CA LEU A 92 -1.88 2.40 8.62
C LEU A 92 -2.73 2.11 9.86
N ARG A 93 -2.22 1.34 10.81
CA ARG A 93 -2.91 1.08 12.09
C ARG A 93 -3.08 2.35 12.92
N GLU A 94 -1.98 3.06 13.16
CA GLU A 94 -1.96 4.19 14.10
C GLU A 94 -2.69 5.43 13.57
N LYS A 95 -2.65 5.67 12.25
CA LYS A 95 -3.17 6.91 11.65
C LYS A 95 -4.46 6.74 10.89
N ALA A 96 -4.66 5.59 10.26
CA ALA A 96 -5.85 5.32 9.46
C ALA A 96 -6.84 4.35 10.13
N GLY A 97 -6.49 3.81 11.30
CA GLY A 97 -7.36 2.88 12.02
C GLY A 97 -7.55 1.54 11.30
N LEU A 98 -6.66 1.20 10.39
CA LEU A 98 -6.72 -0.05 9.61
C LEU A 98 -6.09 -1.19 10.40
N ASP A 99 -6.61 -1.47 11.59
CA ASP A 99 -6.17 -2.60 12.41
C ASP A 99 -7.00 -3.84 12.12
N GLY A 100 -6.33 -5.01 12.02
CA GLY A 100 -7.00 -6.29 11.81
C GLY A 100 -7.58 -6.51 10.41
N ILE A 101 -7.26 -5.69 9.41
CA ILE A 101 -7.68 -5.94 8.03
C ILE A 101 -6.84 -7.09 7.45
N GLU A 102 -7.49 -8.24 7.28
CA GLU A 102 -6.86 -9.38 6.62
C GLU A 102 -6.44 -9.05 5.18
N GLY A 103 -5.23 -9.48 4.82
CA GLY A 103 -4.70 -9.30 3.45
C GLY A 103 -4.15 -7.91 3.17
N LEU A 104 -4.07 -7.02 4.18
CA LEU A 104 -3.39 -5.73 4.04
C LEU A 104 -1.89 -5.99 3.85
N ALA A 105 -1.38 -5.73 2.65
CA ALA A 105 -0.01 -6.00 2.26
C ALA A 105 0.52 -4.86 1.37
N PRO A 106 0.86 -3.70 1.95
CA PRO A 106 1.35 -2.56 1.19
C PRO A 106 2.55 -2.93 0.34
N ARG A 107 2.45 -2.70 -0.97
CA ARG A 107 3.52 -2.98 -1.93
C ARG A 107 4.35 -1.75 -2.15
N GLN A 108 5.67 -1.90 -2.15
CA GLN A 108 6.58 -0.81 -2.48
C GLN A 108 6.29 -0.32 -3.91
N LEU A 109 6.23 1.01 -4.05
CA LEU A 109 5.86 1.67 -5.28
C LEU A 109 7.05 2.39 -5.93
N HIS A 110 7.63 3.35 -5.20
CA HIS A 110 8.69 4.22 -5.68
C HIS A 110 9.47 4.82 -4.51
N VAL A 111 10.70 5.27 -4.77
CA VAL A 111 11.49 6.04 -3.81
C VAL A 111 11.49 7.50 -4.23
N PHE A 112 11.09 8.37 -3.33
CA PHE A 112 11.15 9.83 -3.48
C PHE A 112 12.35 10.34 -2.69
N ASP A 113 13.39 10.76 -3.38
CA ASP A 113 14.71 11.07 -2.82
C ASP A 113 15.24 12.47 -3.22
N GLU A 114 14.39 13.31 -3.77
CA GLU A 114 14.77 14.70 -4.07
C GLU A 114 15.29 15.38 -2.79
N PRO A 115 16.48 16.05 -2.82
CA PRO A 115 17.10 16.58 -1.61
C PRO A 115 16.23 17.53 -0.79
N ASP A 116 15.44 18.37 -1.47
CA ASP A 116 14.61 19.42 -0.85
C ASP A 116 13.13 19.03 -0.73
N ARG A 117 12.81 17.73 -0.83
CA ARG A 117 11.42 17.24 -0.79
C ARG A 117 10.72 17.49 0.55
N ASP A 118 11.47 17.66 1.62
CA ASP A 118 10.97 17.81 2.98
C ASP A 118 11.66 18.99 3.68
N ASP A 119 10.89 19.95 4.14
CA ASP A 119 11.36 21.16 4.83
C ASP A 119 11.99 20.87 6.21
N ARG A 120 11.85 19.65 6.72
CA ARG A 120 12.41 19.21 8.00
C ARG A 120 13.89 18.81 7.90
N GLY A 121 14.40 18.58 6.68
CA GLY A 121 15.78 18.19 6.45
C GLY A 121 15.91 17.08 5.40
N TRP A 122 17.04 16.40 5.39
CA TRP A 122 17.30 15.33 4.43
C TRP A 122 16.47 14.08 4.75
N VAL A 123 15.40 13.91 4.01
CA VAL A 123 14.43 12.82 4.16
C VAL A 123 14.21 12.13 2.82
N MET A 124 14.26 10.81 2.82
CA MET A 124 13.79 9.98 1.71
C MET A 124 12.46 9.35 2.09
N SER A 125 11.54 9.22 1.14
CA SER A 125 10.30 8.44 1.35
C SER A 125 10.26 7.25 0.42
N VAL A 126 10.07 6.07 1.00
CA VAL A 126 9.76 4.85 0.25
C VAL A 126 8.25 4.71 0.21
N ALA A 127 7.67 5.13 -0.90
CA ALA A 127 6.23 5.08 -1.11
C ALA A 127 5.74 3.65 -1.26
N HIS A 128 4.59 3.38 -0.67
CA HIS A 128 3.85 2.13 -0.78
C HIS A 128 2.43 2.40 -1.25
N TYR A 129 1.77 1.38 -1.77
CA TYR A 129 0.33 1.43 -2.02
C TYR A 129 -0.32 0.08 -1.73
N ASP A 130 -1.58 0.14 -1.40
CA ASP A 130 -2.45 -1.02 -1.29
C ASP A 130 -3.85 -0.68 -1.79
N VAL A 131 -4.66 -1.70 -2.05
CA VAL A 131 -6.04 -1.55 -2.49
C VAL A 131 -6.93 -2.33 -1.56
N VAL A 132 -7.84 -1.61 -0.90
CA VAL A 132 -8.72 -2.18 0.13
C VAL A 132 -10.16 -1.98 -0.28
N PRO A 133 -11.03 -3.01 -0.26
CA PRO A 133 -12.47 -2.84 -0.44
C PRO A 133 -13.05 -1.83 0.57
N ALA A 134 -13.95 -0.96 0.12
CA ALA A 134 -14.46 0.15 0.93
C ALA A 134 -15.22 -0.31 2.19
N ASP A 135 -15.85 -1.47 2.15
CA ASP A 135 -16.55 -2.09 3.27
C ASP A 135 -15.63 -2.55 4.40
N ARG A 136 -14.33 -2.61 4.16
CA ARG A 136 -13.30 -2.92 5.15
C ARG A 136 -12.66 -1.68 5.78
N LEU A 137 -13.00 -0.49 5.29
CA LEU A 137 -12.48 0.77 5.81
C LEU A 137 -13.37 1.30 6.93
N THR A 138 -12.75 1.73 8.02
CA THR A 138 -13.46 2.42 9.11
C THR A 138 -13.37 3.93 8.89
N PHE A 139 -14.52 4.59 8.88
CA PHE A 139 -14.60 6.04 8.71
C PHE A 139 -14.61 6.72 10.07
N THR A 140 -13.77 7.71 10.23
CA THR A 140 -13.71 8.58 11.41
C THR A 140 -13.59 10.04 10.95
N ASP A 141 -13.72 10.99 11.87
CA ASP A 141 -13.48 12.41 11.61
C ASP A 141 -12.02 12.72 11.20
N ARG A 142 -11.11 11.75 11.40
CA ARG A 142 -9.70 11.86 11.04
C ARG A 142 -9.30 11.09 9.78
N VAL A 143 -10.26 10.47 9.13
CA VAL A 143 -10.06 9.67 7.89
C VAL A 143 -11.01 10.17 6.82
N LEU A 144 -10.47 10.58 5.69
CA LEU A 144 -11.21 11.06 4.53
C LEU A 144 -10.95 10.14 3.34
N LEU A 145 -12.03 9.72 2.68
CA LEU A 145 -11.94 9.20 1.32
C LEU A 145 -12.23 10.32 0.33
N VAL A 146 -11.28 10.56 -0.57
CA VAL A 146 -11.43 11.56 -1.62
C VAL A 146 -11.19 10.91 -2.97
N SER A 147 -12.03 11.26 -3.97
CA SER A 147 -11.81 10.80 -5.33
C SER A 147 -10.42 11.23 -5.82
N VAL A 148 -9.71 10.34 -6.50
CA VAL A 148 -8.37 10.63 -7.01
C VAL A 148 -8.32 11.81 -7.99
N GLY A 149 -9.47 12.22 -8.56
CA GLY A 149 -9.61 13.41 -9.37
C GLY A 149 -9.84 14.72 -8.61
N ASP A 150 -10.17 14.63 -7.30
CA ASP A 150 -10.57 15.77 -6.47
C ASP A 150 -9.64 15.92 -5.25
N VAL A 151 -8.44 15.33 -5.28
CA VAL A 151 -7.47 15.40 -4.18
C VAL A 151 -7.09 16.86 -3.90
N PRO A 152 -7.22 17.32 -2.64
CA PRO A 152 -6.81 18.69 -2.28
C PRO A 152 -5.29 18.85 -2.42
N PRO A 153 -4.78 20.09 -2.40
CA PRO A 153 -3.34 20.32 -2.30
C PRO A 153 -2.75 19.60 -1.08
N LEU A 154 -1.74 18.77 -1.32
CA LEU A 154 -1.05 18.01 -0.28
C LEU A 154 0.39 18.48 -0.17
N LYS A 155 0.94 18.43 1.05
CA LYS A 155 2.37 18.69 1.28
C LYS A 155 3.24 17.54 0.74
N TYR A 156 4.51 17.84 0.58
CA TYR A 156 5.54 16.90 0.11
C TYR A 156 5.18 16.28 -1.26
N ASP A 157 5.59 15.05 -1.47
CA ASP A 157 5.30 14.30 -2.70
C ASP A 157 3.97 13.53 -2.68
N HIS A 158 3.09 13.76 -1.70
CA HIS A 158 1.88 12.95 -1.52
C HIS A 158 0.99 12.91 -2.76
N ALA A 159 0.83 14.03 -3.47
CA ALA A 159 0.06 14.04 -4.71
C ALA A 159 0.74 13.19 -5.81
N LYS A 160 2.07 13.22 -5.90
CA LYS A 160 2.83 12.38 -6.83
C LYS A 160 2.72 10.91 -6.45
N ILE A 161 2.82 10.58 -5.16
CA ILE A 161 2.65 9.19 -4.66
C ILE A 161 1.28 8.65 -5.05
N ILE A 162 0.21 9.43 -4.89
CA ILE A 162 -1.15 9.05 -5.31
C ILE A 162 -1.20 8.79 -6.82
N ALA A 163 -0.62 9.68 -7.63
CA ALA A 163 -0.60 9.52 -9.09
C ALA A 163 0.13 8.24 -9.51
N PHE A 164 1.28 7.93 -8.91
CA PHE A 164 2.01 6.69 -9.15
C PHE A 164 1.21 5.45 -8.74
N ALA A 165 0.55 5.48 -7.59
CA ALA A 165 -0.30 4.39 -7.10
C ALA A 165 -1.49 4.12 -8.03
N VAL A 166 -2.16 5.19 -8.48
CA VAL A 166 -3.27 5.11 -9.44
C VAL A 166 -2.81 4.49 -10.75
N GLU A 167 -1.66 4.93 -11.29
CA GLU A 167 -1.14 4.38 -12.54
C GLU A 167 -0.72 2.91 -12.40
N ALA A 168 -0.10 2.53 -11.28
CA ALA A 168 0.24 1.15 -10.99
C ALA A 168 -1.01 0.25 -10.92
N LEU A 169 -2.08 0.73 -10.26
CA LEU A 169 -3.37 0.03 -10.20
C LEU A 169 -3.99 -0.11 -11.60
N ARG A 170 -4.08 1.00 -12.36
CA ARG A 170 -4.63 1.02 -13.71
C ARG A 170 -3.88 0.08 -14.65
N ALA A 171 -2.55 0.04 -14.56
CA ALA A 171 -1.74 -0.88 -15.34
C ALA A 171 -2.10 -2.35 -15.08
N GLY A 172 -2.44 -2.72 -13.85
CA GLY A 172 -2.96 -4.04 -13.48
C GLY A 172 -4.31 -4.32 -14.12
N TYR A 173 -5.24 -3.36 -14.02
CA TYR A 173 -6.61 -3.49 -14.55
C TYR A 173 -6.68 -3.53 -16.08
N ARG A 174 -5.69 -3.00 -16.79
CA ARG A 174 -5.57 -3.17 -18.25
C ARG A 174 -5.18 -4.59 -18.66
N ARG A 175 -4.65 -5.41 -17.74
CA ARG A 175 -4.05 -6.73 -18.06
C ARG A 175 -4.84 -7.92 -17.53
N ALA A 176 -5.56 -7.78 -16.43
CA ALA A 176 -6.18 -8.89 -15.74
C ALA A 176 -7.54 -8.52 -15.17
N PRO A 177 -8.48 -9.49 -15.06
CA PRO A 177 -9.78 -9.25 -14.45
C PRO A 177 -9.65 -9.06 -12.93
N ASP A 178 -9.93 -7.84 -12.46
CA ASP A 178 -9.96 -7.45 -11.05
C ASP A 178 -8.75 -7.93 -10.23
N PRO A 179 -7.53 -7.50 -10.60
CA PRO A 179 -6.31 -7.96 -9.95
C PRO A 179 -6.19 -7.54 -8.48
N ALA A 180 -6.91 -6.49 -8.07
CA ALA A 180 -6.95 -6.01 -6.70
C ALA A 180 -8.04 -6.65 -5.84
N ARG A 181 -8.82 -7.60 -6.40
CA ARG A 181 -9.89 -8.32 -5.71
C ARG A 181 -10.92 -7.39 -5.06
N LEU A 182 -11.31 -6.33 -5.77
CA LEU A 182 -12.36 -5.40 -5.35
C LEU A 182 -13.78 -5.99 -5.45
N LEU A 183 -13.94 -7.06 -6.20
CA LEU A 183 -15.17 -7.84 -6.29
C LEU A 183 -15.11 -9.08 -5.40
N GLU A 184 -16.28 -9.58 -5.07
CA GLU A 184 -16.48 -10.88 -4.42
C GLU A 184 -15.82 -12.03 -5.22
N SER A 185 -15.87 -13.24 -4.70
CA SER A 185 -15.31 -14.43 -5.36
C SER A 185 -15.97 -14.72 -6.71
N THR A 186 -17.28 -14.47 -6.83
CA THR A 186 -18.06 -14.63 -8.06
C THR A 186 -18.75 -13.33 -8.45
N PHE A 187 -18.81 -13.03 -9.72
CA PHE A 187 -19.38 -11.78 -10.24
C PHE A 187 -19.86 -11.94 -11.68
N THR A 188 -20.75 -11.05 -12.11
CA THR A 188 -21.16 -10.95 -13.51
C THR A 188 -20.13 -10.17 -14.34
N MET A 189 -20.07 -10.45 -15.65
CA MET A 189 -19.25 -9.68 -16.60
C MET A 189 -19.57 -8.17 -16.56
N ARG A 190 -20.85 -7.82 -16.37
CA ARG A 190 -21.29 -6.43 -16.23
C ARG A 190 -20.67 -5.78 -14.99
N ARG A 191 -20.70 -6.45 -13.83
CA ARG A 191 -20.14 -5.91 -12.57
C ARG A 191 -18.62 -5.76 -12.68
N LEU A 192 -17.94 -6.73 -13.28
CA LEU A 192 -16.51 -6.66 -13.58
C LEU A 192 -16.20 -5.43 -14.44
N ARG A 193 -16.93 -5.21 -15.53
CA ARG A 193 -16.73 -4.06 -16.41
C ARG A 193 -16.90 -2.73 -15.66
N HIS A 194 -17.93 -2.60 -14.84
CA HIS A 194 -18.15 -1.36 -14.06
C HIS A 194 -17.01 -1.06 -13.09
N VAL A 195 -16.43 -2.09 -12.45
CA VAL A 195 -15.24 -1.92 -11.60
C VAL A 195 -14.04 -1.45 -12.42
N HIS A 196 -13.81 -2.05 -13.58
CA HIS A 196 -12.74 -1.62 -14.50
C HIS A 196 -12.96 -0.18 -14.99
N GLU A 197 -14.17 0.19 -15.37
CA GLU A 197 -14.52 1.57 -15.78
C GLU A 197 -14.23 2.58 -14.65
N ALA A 198 -14.61 2.24 -13.43
CA ALA A 198 -14.37 3.08 -12.27
C ALA A 198 -12.87 3.25 -11.94
N VAL A 199 -12.08 2.18 -12.04
CA VAL A 199 -10.63 2.24 -11.82
C VAL A 199 -9.92 2.99 -12.94
N LEU A 200 -10.25 2.68 -14.19
CA LEU A 200 -9.60 3.28 -15.35
C LEU A 200 -10.03 4.74 -15.59
N GLY A 201 -11.23 5.09 -15.13
CA GLY A 201 -11.81 6.42 -15.36
C GLY A 201 -12.34 6.61 -16.77
N GLU A 202 -12.66 5.53 -17.49
CA GLU A 202 -13.13 5.55 -18.87
C GLU A 202 -14.23 4.51 -19.10
N GLN A 203 -15.10 4.73 -20.08
CA GLN A 203 -16.12 3.77 -20.47
C GLN A 203 -15.52 2.70 -21.38
N LEU A 204 -15.90 1.44 -21.16
CA LEU A 204 -15.40 0.28 -21.88
C LEU A 204 -16.51 -0.34 -22.74
N LEU A 205 -16.20 -0.62 -23.99
CA LEU A 205 -17.13 -1.31 -24.90
C LEU A 205 -17.35 -2.75 -24.42
N PRO A 206 -18.62 -3.17 -24.17
CA PRO A 206 -18.94 -4.46 -23.54
C PRO A 206 -18.31 -5.67 -24.23
N ASP A 207 -18.41 -5.76 -25.55
CA ASP A 207 -17.92 -6.92 -26.29
C ASP A 207 -16.38 -6.98 -26.37
N THR A 208 -15.74 -5.82 -26.49
CA THR A 208 -14.26 -5.71 -26.48
C THR A 208 -13.72 -6.07 -25.12
N PHE A 209 -14.32 -5.50 -24.06
CA PHE A 209 -13.96 -5.81 -22.68
C PHE A 209 -14.12 -7.30 -22.36
N ARG A 210 -15.29 -7.88 -22.72
CA ARG A 210 -15.55 -9.30 -22.51
C ARG A 210 -14.47 -10.17 -23.16
N ARG A 211 -14.14 -9.92 -24.42
CA ARG A 211 -13.11 -10.69 -25.14
C ARG A 211 -11.74 -10.59 -24.49
N ALA A 212 -11.39 -9.41 -23.99
CA ALA A 212 -10.11 -9.18 -23.34
C ALA A 212 -10.00 -9.88 -21.97
N MET A 213 -11.08 -9.93 -21.19
CA MET A 213 -11.05 -10.44 -19.82
C MET A 213 -11.35 -11.94 -19.70
N LEU A 214 -12.09 -12.53 -20.65
CA LEU A 214 -12.46 -13.96 -20.64
C LEU A 214 -11.29 -14.93 -20.41
N PRO A 215 -10.09 -14.74 -20.98
CA PRO A 215 -8.97 -15.65 -20.76
C PRO A 215 -8.52 -15.78 -19.30
N GLY A 216 -8.80 -14.75 -18.47
CA GLY A 216 -8.50 -14.75 -17.03
C GLY A 216 -9.67 -15.14 -16.13
N LEU A 217 -10.76 -15.65 -16.72
CA LEU A 217 -11.99 -16.00 -16.03
C LEU A 217 -12.42 -17.43 -16.33
N GLU A 218 -13.08 -18.05 -15.37
CA GLU A 218 -13.79 -19.32 -15.57
C GLU A 218 -15.26 -19.18 -15.11
N PRO A 219 -16.20 -19.87 -15.76
CA PRO A 219 -17.59 -19.92 -15.32
C PRO A 219 -17.68 -20.50 -13.91
N ALA A 220 -18.49 -19.86 -13.05
CA ALA A 220 -18.75 -20.38 -11.71
C ALA A 220 -19.78 -21.52 -11.70
N GLY A 221 -20.45 -21.76 -12.83
CA GLY A 221 -21.53 -22.75 -12.91
C GLY A 221 -22.87 -22.28 -12.34
N GLU A 222 -22.96 -21.00 -11.98
CA GLU A 222 -24.12 -20.38 -11.36
C GLU A 222 -24.64 -19.23 -12.21
N MET A 223 -25.95 -18.95 -12.05
CA MET A 223 -26.61 -17.83 -12.72
C MET A 223 -27.12 -16.83 -11.68
N PHE A 224 -26.88 -15.57 -11.94
CA PHE A 224 -27.38 -14.47 -11.14
C PHE A 224 -28.59 -13.83 -11.80
N SER A 225 -29.69 -13.67 -11.03
CA SER A 225 -30.90 -13.02 -11.51
C SER A 225 -31.26 -11.87 -10.58
N GLU A 226 -31.25 -10.64 -11.12
CA GLU A 226 -31.69 -9.45 -10.43
C GLU A 226 -32.99 -8.93 -11.07
N GLY A 227 -34.12 -9.19 -10.40
CA GLY A 227 -35.44 -8.76 -10.88
C GLY A 227 -35.92 -9.44 -12.17
N ARG A 228 -36.55 -8.66 -13.09
CA ARG A 228 -37.18 -9.17 -14.34
C ARG A 228 -36.19 -9.36 -15.51
N GLY A 229 -34.89 -9.22 -15.30
CA GLY A 229 -33.88 -9.37 -16.33
C GLY A 229 -33.58 -10.82 -16.69
N ARG A 230 -32.93 -11.02 -17.88
CA ARG A 230 -32.36 -12.34 -18.22
C ARG A 230 -31.29 -12.70 -17.22
N PRO A 231 -31.26 -13.92 -16.66
CA PRO A 231 -30.19 -14.37 -15.79
C PRO A 231 -28.81 -14.20 -16.43
N ALA A 232 -27.86 -13.70 -15.65
CA ALA A 232 -26.49 -13.48 -16.08
C ALA A 232 -25.59 -14.58 -15.52
N GLU A 233 -24.67 -15.07 -16.31
CA GLU A 233 -23.66 -16.05 -15.91
C GLU A 233 -22.69 -15.41 -14.90
N LEU A 234 -22.37 -16.14 -13.83
CA LEU A 234 -21.35 -15.79 -12.89
C LEU A 234 -19.99 -16.35 -13.29
N TYR A 235 -18.98 -15.55 -13.09
CA TYR A 235 -17.57 -15.86 -13.34
C TYR A 235 -16.76 -15.75 -12.07
N ARG A 236 -15.66 -16.47 -11.98
CA ARG A 236 -14.60 -16.31 -11.00
C ARG A 236 -13.26 -16.11 -11.68
N ARG A 237 -12.32 -15.52 -10.98
CA ARG A 237 -10.94 -15.33 -11.47
C ARG A 237 -10.26 -16.68 -11.57
N VAL A 238 -9.53 -16.93 -12.65
CA VAL A 238 -8.60 -18.06 -12.72
C VAL A 238 -7.47 -17.79 -11.71
N GLU A 239 -7.29 -18.68 -10.76
CA GLU A 239 -6.17 -18.57 -9.83
C GLU A 239 -4.86 -18.82 -10.58
N THR A 240 -4.12 -17.75 -10.81
CA THR A 240 -2.73 -17.90 -11.27
C THR A 240 -1.90 -18.24 -10.04
N PRO A 241 -1.13 -19.35 -10.03
CA PRO A 241 -0.24 -19.64 -8.91
C PRO A 241 0.68 -18.44 -8.69
N ASP A 242 0.68 -17.98 -7.44
CA ASP A 242 1.43 -16.79 -6.99
C ASP A 242 2.92 -16.94 -7.34
N ARG A 243 3.41 -16.22 -8.33
CA ARG A 243 4.84 -16.21 -8.71
C ARG A 243 5.72 -15.49 -7.70
N ASP A 244 5.12 -14.82 -6.71
CA ASP A 244 5.83 -14.08 -5.67
C ASP A 244 6.01 -14.86 -4.34
N GLY A 245 5.48 -16.09 -4.23
CA GLY A 245 5.64 -16.94 -3.04
C GLY A 245 7.03 -17.53 -2.83
N ASP A 246 7.92 -17.44 -3.81
CA ASP A 246 9.25 -18.10 -3.75
C ASP A 246 10.36 -17.26 -3.09
N ARG A 247 10.09 -16.02 -2.68
CA ARG A 247 11.10 -15.18 -2.00
C ARG A 247 11.05 -15.20 -0.46
N ARG A 248 10.15 -15.97 0.14
CA ARG A 248 10.04 -16.07 1.60
C ARG A 248 10.48 -17.41 2.19
N ARG A 249 11.16 -18.26 1.42
CA ARG A 249 11.79 -19.50 1.93
C ARG A 249 13.25 -19.52 1.51
N GLY A 250 14.05 -18.78 2.23
CA GLY A 250 15.51 -18.78 2.11
C GLY A 250 16.09 -18.20 3.37
N GLU A 251 16.26 -19.10 4.37
CA GLU A 251 17.17 -19.08 5.53
C GLU A 251 17.31 -17.81 6.36
#